data_fb7ed9a4feae39ed71241eef90395f00
#
_entry.id   fb7ed9a4feae39ed71241eef90395f00
#
_cell.length_a   1.000
_cell.length_b   1.000
_cell.length_c   1.000
_cell.angle_alpha   90.00
_cell.angle_beta   90.00
_cell.angle_gamma   90.00
#
_symmetry.space_group_name_H-M   'P 1'
#
loop_
_entity.id
_entity.type
_entity.pdbx_description
1 polymer ?
#
loop_
_entity_poly.entity_id
_entity_poly.type
_entity_poly.pdbx_seq_one_letter_code
_entity_poly.pdbx_strand_id
1 'polypeptide(L)'
;MNTWDRINRTGFFPQLVTASLKRALGGQTPRATLCQVDAAFDQGSVFRHLSLATLTDSVLIHMHVDELEDGGASVGTGLFPLSRLGTVSSIEVYREAMTSMFPAELTISVDLGAMRRSEVEPAQCGDPSCTAEHGYTVASFPDDLNFRISVDADGVDAMTEARQFVDLLSSATRDHH
;
A
#
# COMPACT_ATOMS: atom_id res chain seq x y z
N MET A 1 10.83 -0.51 -13.44
CA MET A 1 11.25 0.72 -12.69
C MET A 1 11.74 0.32 -11.31
N ASN A 2 12.76 0.99 -10.74
CA ASN A 2 13.21 0.65 -9.39
C ASN A 2 12.25 1.20 -8.30
N THR A 3 12.36 0.68 -7.08
CA THR A 3 11.51 1.03 -5.94
C THR A 3 11.50 2.54 -5.62
N TRP A 4 12.67 3.17 -5.67
CA TRP A 4 12.81 4.58 -5.28
C TRP A 4 12.23 5.54 -6.32
N ASP A 5 12.42 5.22 -7.61
CA ASP A 5 11.79 5.98 -8.70
C ASP A 5 10.27 5.88 -8.66
N ARG A 6 9.77 4.69 -8.27
CA ARG A 6 8.33 4.46 -8.10
C ARG A 6 7.75 5.34 -7.01
N ILE A 7 8.38 5.35 -5.83
CA ILE A 7 7.97 6.21 -4.71
C ILE A 7 8.01 7.68 -5.12
N ASN A 8 9.08 8.12 -5.76
CA ASN A 8 9.21 9.51 -6.21
C ASN A 8 8.11 9.90 -7.22
N ARG A 9 7.74 8.98 -8.11
CA ARG A 9 6.70 9.23 -9.13
C ARG A 9 5.31 9.45 -8.52
N THR A 10 5.01 8.88 -7.35
CA THR A 10 3.72 9.10 -6.67
C THR A 10 3.51 10.57 -6.29
N GLY A 11 4.59 11.31 -6.05
CA GLY A 11 4.52 12.68 -5.54
C GLY A 11 3.93 12.81 -4.13
N PHE A 12 3.63 11.67 -3.48
CA PHE A 12 2.98 11.64 -2.17
C PHE A 12 4.01 11.40 -1.06
N PHE A 13 4.38 12.46 -0.35
CA PHE A 13 5.40 12.45 0.72
C PHE A 13 6.64 11.60 0.42
N PRO A 14 7.29 11.70 -0.77
CA PRO A 14 8.28 10.73 -1.23
C PRO A 14 9.50 10.59 -0.32
N GLN A 15 9.92 11.67 0.34
CA GLN A 15 11.05 11.64 1.28
C GLN A 15 10.70 10.86 2.55
N LEU A 16 9.50 11.08 3.10
CA LEU A 16 8.98 10.38 4.28
C LEU A 16 8.82 8.89 4.00
N VAL A 17 8.15 8.55 2.88
CA VAL A 17 7.95 7.17 2.44
C VAL A 17 9.28 6.45 2.23
N THR A 18 10.22 7.10 1.54
CA THR A 18 11.57 6.54 1.31
C THR A 18 12.31 6.29 2.63
N ALA A 19 12.30 7.23 3.57
CA ALA A 19 12.97 7.08 4.85
C ALA A 19 12.37 5.95 5.69
N SER A 20 11.04 5.86 5.71
CA SER A 20 10.29 4.81 6.43
C SER A 20 10.53 3.43 5.83
N LEU A 21 10.48 3.31 4.48
CA LEU A 21 10.76 2.04 3.81
C LEU A 21 12.22 1.59 4.02
N LYS A 22 13.21 2.48 3.92
CA LYS A 22 14.61 2.13 4.21
C LYS A 22 14.80 1.57 5.61
N ARG A 23 14.10 2.14 6.60
CA ARG A 23 14.12 1.63 7.98
C ARG A 23 13.49 0.25 8.08
N ALA A 24 12.33 0.04 7.44
CA ALA A 24 11.63 -1.24 7.43
C ALA A 24 12.43 -2.34 6.72
N LEU A 25 13.16 -2.01 5.65
CA LEU A 25 14.02 -2.94 4.93
C LEU A 25 15.17 -3.49 5.78
N GLY A 26 15.66 -2.73 6.78
CA GLY A 26 16.74 -3.22 7.65
C GLY A 26 18.00 -3.65 6.90
N GLY A 27 18.28 -3.06 5.74
CA GLY A 27 19.41 -3.43 4.87
C GLY A 27 19.06 -4.48 3.79
N GLN A 28 17.87 -5.04 3.77
CA GLN A 28 17.42 -5.93 2.70
C GLN A 28 17.19 -5.17 1.39
N THR A 29 17.33 -5.87 0.27
CA THR A 29 17.10 -5.31 -1.07
C THR A 29 15.65 -5.54 -1.51
N PRO A 30 14.93 -4.51 -1.98
CA PRO A 30 13.64 -4.69 -2.61
C PRO A 30 13.76 -5.51 -3.90
N ARG A 31 12.94 -6.55 -4.05
CA ARG A 31 12.80 -7.33 -5.30
C ARG A 31 11.73 -6.74 -6.21
N ALA A 32 10.63 -6.30 -5.61
CA ALA A 32 9.52 -5.66 -6.31
C ALA A 32 8.78 -4.72 -5.36
N THR A 33 8.18 -3.68 -5.90
CA THR A 33 7.37 -2.74 -5.13
C THR A 33 6.14 -2.32 -5.93
N LEU A 34 4.98 -2.30 -5.28
CA LEU A 34 3.77 -1.63 -5.77
C LEU A 34 3.51 -0.40 -4.93
N CYS A 35 3.03 0.66 -5.59
CA CYS A 35 2.51 1.87 -4.94
C CYS A 35 1.20 2.26 -5.60
N GLN A 36 0.20 2.56 -4.80
CA GLN A 36 -1.07 3.12 -5.24
C GLN A 36 -1.40 4.32 -4.37
N VAL A 37 -1.78 5.42 -5.01
CA VAL A 37 -2.29 6.61 -4.30
C VAL A 37 -3.76 6.73 -4.63
N ASP A 38 -4.58 6.71 -3.60
CA ASP A 38 -6.03 6.86 -3.69
C ASP A 38 -6.46 8.16 -3.01
N ALA A 39 -7.65 8.64 -3.38
CA ALA A 39 -8.28 9.78 -2.75
C ALA A 39 -9.64 9.36 -2.20
N ALA A 40 -9.88 9.64 -0.93
CA ALA A 40 -11.17 9.51 -0.29
C ALA A 40 -11.81 10.89 -0.13
N PHE A 41 -13.14 10.93 -0.31
CA PHE A 41 -13.93 12.13 -0.09
C PHE A 41 -14.73 11.93 1.20
N ASP A 42 -14.48 12.76 2.19
CA ASP A 42 -15.26 12.77 3.42
C ASP A 42 -15.65 14.20 3.80
N GLN A 43 -16.93 14.41 4.11
CA GLN A 43 -17.53 15.67 4.56
C GLN A 43 -17.09 16.93 3.79
N GLY A 44 -16.81 16.77 2.48
CA GLY A 44 -16.39 17.87 1.60
C GLY A 44 -14.89 18.13 1.56
N SER A 45 -14.09 17.33 2.25
CA SER A 45 -12.64 17.32 2.19
C SER A 45 -12.13 16.13 1.36
N VAL A 46 -10.99 16.31 0.70
CA VAL A 46 -10.30 15.27 -0.04
C VAL A 46 -9.10 14.84 0.77
N PHE A 47 -9.06 13.59 1.16
CA PHE A 47 -7.91 12.97 1.83
C PHE A 47 -7.24 12.02 0.87
N ARG A 48 -5.93 12.11 0.78
CA ARG A 48 -5.13 11.18 -0.02
C ARG A 48 -4.43 10.18 0.89
N HIS A 49 -4.33 8.96 0.42
CA HIS A 49 -3.55 7.94 1.08
C HIS A 49 -2.72 7.15 0.06
N LEU A 50 -1.59 6.67 0.51
CA LEU A 50 -0.72 5.82 -0.28
C LEU A 50 -0.65 4.44 0.38
N SER A 51 -0.92 3.41 -0.43
CA SER A 51 -0.63 2.03 -0.10
C SER A 51 0.62 1.59 -0.86
N LEU A 52 1.57 0.99 -0.15
CA LEU A 52 2.81 0.48 -0.71
C LEU A 52 3.06 -0.94 -0.23
N ALA A 53 3.37 -1.83 -1.16
CA ALA A 53 3.83 -3.18 -0.86
C ALA A 53 5.23 -3.40 -1.44
N THR A 54 6.18 -3.82 -0.63
CA THR A 54 7.55 -4.14 -1.08
C THR A 54 7.90 -5.57 -0.70
N LEU A 55 8.22 -6.38 -1.71
CA LEU A 55 8.71 -7.74 -1.55
C LEU A 55 10.23 -7.73 -1.41
N THR A 56 10.74 -8.50 -0.45
CA THR A 56 12.14 -8.86 -0.28
C THR A 56 12.33 -10.37 -0.40
N ASP A 57 13.49 -10.90 -0.08
CA ASP A 57 13.71 -12.35 -0.09
C ASP A 57 13.05 -13.08 1.09
N SER A 58 12.65 -12.38 2.16
CA SER A 58 12.13 -13.01 3.38
C SER A 58 10.84 -12.41 3.91
N VAL A 59 10.51 -11.17 3.54
CA VAL A 59 9.35 -10.46 4.06
C VAL A 59 8.60 -9.71 2.96
N LEU A 60 7.30 -9.60 3.13
CA LEU A 60 6.47 -8.60 2.49
C LEU A 60 6.32 -7.42 3.46
N ILE A 61 6.72 -6.23 3.03
CA ILE A 61 6.56 -4.98 3.76
C ILE A 61 5.33 -4.28 3.20
N HIS A 62 4.35 -4.02 4.05
CA HIS A 62 3.21 -3.15 3.71
C HIS A 62 3.34 -1.83 4.46
N MET A 63 3.15 -0.73 3.74
CA MET A 63 3.06 0.60 4.31
C MET A 63 1.78 1.27 3.86
N HIS A 64 1.13 1.93 4.80
CA HIS A 64 0.00 2.81 4.57
C HIS A 64 0.35 4.20 5.08
N VAL A 65 0.13 5.20 4.24
CA VAL A 65 0.45 6.60 4.56
C VAL A 65 -0.78 7.44 4.33
N ASP A 66 -1.27 8.10 5.38
CA ASP A 66 -2.42 8.99 5.32
C ASP A 66 -1.97 10.44 5.43
N GLU A 67 -2.58 11.31 4.62
CA GLU A 67 -2.51 12.76 4.79
C GLU A 67 -3.45 13.16 5.92
N LEU A 68 -2.97 13.99 6.85
CA LEU A 68 -3.76 14.47 7.98
C LEU A 68 -4.30 15.88 7.70
N GLU A 69 -5.40 16.25 8.37
CA GLU A 69 -6.06 17.56 8.19
C GLU A 69 -5.14 18.76 8.46
N ASP A 70 -4.17 18.61 9.35
CA ASP A 70 -3.19 19.64 9.72
C ASP A 70 -2.02 19.75 8.71
N GLY A 71 -2.06 19.00 7.61
CA GLY A 71 -0.99 18.91 6.64
C GLY A 71 0.15 17.96 7.05
N GLY A 72 -0.01 17.26 8.17
CA GLY A 72 0.86 16.18 8.60
C GLY A 72 0.63 14.88 7.79
N ALA A 73 1.32 13.84 8.18
CA ALA A 73 1.09 12.50 7.65
C ALA A 73 1.28 11.43 8.72
N SER A 74 0.46 10.39 8.69
CA SER A 74 0.70 9.18 9.45
C SER A 74 1.32 8.10 8.57
N VAL A 75 2.18 7.25 9.14
CA VAL A 75 2.83 6.12 8.44
C VAL A 75 2.66 4.87 9.26
N GLY A 76 1.80 3.98 8.80
CA GLY A 76 1.70 2.61 9.29
C GLY A 76 2.65 1.69 8.51
N THR A 77 3.39 0.82 9.20
CA THR A 77 4.29 -0.16 8.55
C THR A 77 4.12 -1.52 9.18
N GLY A 78 3.82 -2.53 8.35
CA GLY A 78 3.77 -3.94 8.73
C GLY A 78 4.85 -4.74 8.00
N LEU A 79 5.49 -5.67 8.70
CA LEU A 79 6.47 -6.62 8.15
C LEU A 79 5.90 -8.02 8.31
N PHE A 80 5.69 -8.70 7.20
CA PHE A 80 5.05 -10.01 7.13
C PHE A 80 6.05 -11.05 6.60
N PRO A 81 6.53 -11.97 7.42
CA PRO A 81 7.38 -13.07 6.94
C PRO A 81 6.67 -13.86 5.84
N LEU A 82 7.34 -14.13 4.72
CA LEU A 82 6.75 -14.84 3.57
C LEU A 82 6.19 -16.21 3.97
N SER A 83 6.83 -16.89 4.93
CA SER A 83 6.37 -18.16 5.49
C SER A 83 5.07 -18.08 6.33
N ARG A 84 4.57 -16.88 6.59
CA ARG A 84 3.34 -16.65 7.38
C ARG A 84 2.25 -15.93 6.60
N LEU A 85 2.49 -15.66 5.32
CA LEU A 85 1.45 -15.10 4.47
C LEU A 85 0.36 -16.14 4.26
N GLY A 86 -0.89 -15.69 4.29
CA GLY A 86 -2.05 -16.49 3.94
C GLY A 86 -2.23 -16.57 2.43
N THR A 87 -3.46 -16.57 1.97
CA THR A 87 -3.79 -16.67 0.56
C THR A 87 -3.33 -15.44 -0.22
N VAL A 88 -2.61 -15.66 -1.31
CA VAL A 88 -2.37 -14.66 -2.36
C VAL A 88 -3.32 -14.94 -3.51
N SER A 89 -4.15 -13.98 -3.86
CA SER A 89 -5.10 -14.09 -4.96
C SER A 89 -4.98 -12.92 -5.92
N SER A 90 -5.26 -13.18 -7.20
CA SER A 90 -5.36 -12.16 -8.22
C SER A 90 -6.59 -12.40 -9.09
N ILE A 91 -7.24 -11.32 -9.49
CA ILE A 91 -8.35 -11.33 -10.44
C ILE A 91 -7.94 -10.46 -11.62
N GLU A 92 -7.85 -11.06 -12.81
CA GLU A 92 -7.58 -10.36 -14.06
C GLU A 92 -8.86 -10.22 -14.87
N VAL A 93 -9.17 -9.01 -15.34
CA VAL A 93 -10.32 -8.73 -16.20
C VAL A 93 -9.84 -8.43 -17.61
N TYR A 94 -10.31 -9.20 -18.58
CA TYR A 94 -10.03 -9.03 -20.01
C TYR A 94 -11.25 -8.50 -20.72
N ARG A 95 -11.15 -7.34 -21.40
CA ARG A 95 -12.29 -6.77 -22.17
C ARG A 95 -12.57 -7.58 -23.44
N GLU A 96 -11.52 -8.10 -24.06
CA GLU A 96 -11.60 -8.86 -25.32
C GLU A 96 -10.79 -10.17 -25.18
N ALA A 97 -11.30 -11.10 -24.36
CA ALA A 97 -10.55 -12.31 -23.99
C ALA A 97 -10.23 -13.23 -25.19
N MET A 98 -10.93 -13.10 -26.33
CA MET A 98 -10.64 -13.88 -27.56
C MET A 98 -9.49 -13.31 -28.37
N THR A 99 -9.13 -12.02 -28.19
CA THR A 99 -8.16 -11.34 -29.03
C THR A 99 -7.04 -10.68 -28.24
N SER A 100 -7.23 -10.42 -26.95
CA SER A 100 -6.25 -9.79 -26.08
C SER A 100 -5.83 -10.73 -24.96
N MET A 101 -4.52 -10.95 -24.84
CA MET A 101 -3.91 -11.66 -23.70
C MET A 101 -3.42 -10.71 -22.62
N PHE A 102 -3.77 -9.42 -22.71
CA PHE A 102 -3.38 -8.40 -21.75
C PHE A 102 -4.62 -7.93 -20.96
N PRO A 103 -4.63 -8.02 -19.63
CA PRO A 103 -5.78 -7.64 -18.83
C PRO A 103 -5.99 -6.12 -18.83
N ALA A 104 -7.25 -5.71 -18.78
CA ALA A 104 -7.65 -4.32 -18.61
C ALA A 104 -7.60 -3.88 -17.14
N GLU A 105 -7.90 -4.82 -16.22
CA GLU A 105 -7.84 -4.60 -14.77
C GLU A 105 -7.20 -5.80 -14.08
N LEU A 106 -6.50 -5.53 -12.98
CA LEU A 106 -5.91 -6.51 -12.08
C LEU A 106 -6.22 -6.11 -10.64
N THR A 107 -6.86 -7.00 -9.90
CA THR A 107 -7.01 -6.89 -8.45
C THR A 107 -6.09 -7.90 -7.78
N ILE A 108 -5.29 -7.47 -6.83
CA ILE A 108 -4.39 -8.30 -6.03
C ILE A 108 -4.87 -8.24 -4.59
N SER A 109 -5.05 -9.40 -3.96
CA SER A 109 -5.40 -9.48 -2.55
C SER A 109 -4.45 -10.44 -1.85
N VAL A 110 -3.94 -10.04 -0.69
CA VAL A 110 -3.03 -10.85 0.14
C VAL A 110 -3.58 -10.88 1.56
N ASP A 111 -3.88 -12.09 2.03
CA ASP A 111 -4.20 -12.32 3.43
C ASP A 111 -2.92 -12.22 4.26
N LEU A 112 -2.84 -11.18 5.07
CA LEU A 112 -1.71 -10.90 5.95
C LEU A 112 -1.89 -11.50 7.36
N GLY A 113 -2.95 -12.27 7.55
CA GLY A 113 -3.24 -13.07 8.76
C GLY A 113 -3.73 -12.24 9.95
N ALA A 114 -3.20 -11.09 10.22
CA ALA A 114 -3.57 -10.25 11.36
C ALA A 114 -3.21 -8.78 11.11
N MET A 115 -3.30 -8.34 9.87
CA MET A 115 -3.07 -6.94 9.56
C MET A 115 -4.15 -6.07 10.21
N ARG A 116 -3.72 -4.95 10.77
CA ARG A 116 -4.61 -3.91 11.28
C ARG A 116 -4.32 -2.62 10.53
N ARG A 117 -5.32 -2.09 9.88
CA ARG A 117 -5.32 -0.70 9.44
C ARG A 117 -5.49 0.18 10.67
N SER A 118 -4.65 1.18 10.81
CA SER A 118 -4.76 2.18 11.89
C SER A 118 -5.13 3.52 11.28
N GLU A 119 -6.24 4.07 11.70
CA GLU A 119 -6.65 5.43 11.37
C GLU A 119 -6.21 6.35 12.50
N VAL A 120 -5.56 7.45 12.14
CA VAL A 120 -5.01 8.43 13.08
C VAL A 120 -5.74 9.73 12.87
N GLU A 121 -6.37 10.23 13.91
CA GLU A 121 -7.10 11.52 13.91
C GLU A 121 -6.58 12.42 15.01
N PRO A 122 -6.56 13.75 14.81
CA PRO A 122 -6.28 14.67 15.90
C PRO A 122 -7.29 14.49 17.05
N ALA A 123 -6.79 14.29 18.26
CA ALA A 123 -7.65 14.13 19.42
C ALA A 123 -8.32 15.47 19.76
N GLN A 124 -9.63 15.46 19.98
CA GLN A 124 -10.40 16.63 20.36
C GLN A 124 -11.02 16.42 21.74
N CYS A 125 -10.98 17.41 22.59
CA CYS A 125 -11.78 17.42 23.80
C CYS A 125 -13.13 18.08 23.56
N GLY A 126 -14.14 17.75 24.40
CA GLY A 126 -15.49 18.33 24.30
C GLY A 126 -15.59 19.81 24.72
N ASP A 127 -14.49 20.47 25.05
CA ASP A 127 -14.46 21.87 25.45
C ASP A 127 -14.08 22.74 24.26
N PRO A 128 -15.03 23.54 23.70
CA PRO A 128 -14.75 24.38 22.53
C PRO A 128 -13.80 25.57 22.85
N SER A 129 -13.49 25.83 24.12
CA SER A 129 -12.53 26.86 24.56
C SER A 129 -11.12 26.29 24.81
N CYS A 130 -10.91 24.99 24.65
CA CYS A 130 -9.64 24.38 24.91
C CYS A 130 -8.59 24.74 23.85
N THR A 131 -7.45 25.23 24.31
CA THR A 131 -6.28 25.57 23.45
C THR A 131 -5.11 24.61 23.63
N ALA A 132 -5.31 23.51 24.35
CA ALA A 132 -4.27 22.51 24.57
C ALA A 132 -4.08 21.62 23.34
N GLU A 133 -2.84 21.23 23.06
CA GLU A 133 -2.55 20.14 22.11
C GLU A 133 -2.93 18.81 22.74
N HIS A 134 -3.87 18.09 22.11
CA HIS A 134 -4.38 16.81 22.62
C HIS A 134 -3.70 15.57 21.98
N GLY A 135 -2.75 15.76 21.06
CA GLY A 135 -2.13 14.67 20.33
C GLY A 135 -3.09 14.00 19.34
N TYR A 136 -2.99 12.68 19.19
CA TYR A 136 -3.76 11.93 18.21
C TYR A 136 -4.48 10.74 18.85
N THR A 137 -5.67 10.43 18.33
CA THR A 137 -6.39 9.19 18.60
C THR A 137 -6.06 8.18 17.50
N VAL A 138 -5.84 6.92 17.86
CA VAL A 138 -5.57 5.84 16.93
C VAL A 138 -6.65 4.78 17.05
N ALA A 139 -7.39 4.52 15.98
CA ALA A 139 -8.29 3.39 15.84
C ALA A 139 -7.66 2.34 14.92
N SER A 140 -7.74 1.03 15.28
CA SER A 140 -7.15 -0.06 14.49
C SER A 140 -8.21 -1.06 14.08
N PHE A 141 -8.25 -1.39 12.78
CA PHE A 141 -9.20 -2.31 12.18
C PHE A 141 -8.46 -3.48 11.51
N PRO A 142 -9.05 -4.70 11.47
CA PRO A 142 -8.53 -5.79 10.62
C PRO A 142 -8.59 -5.34 9.16
N ASP A 143 -7.54 -5.57 8.40
CA ASP A 143 -7.50 -5.27 6.97
C ASP A 143 -6.56 -6.23 6.24
N ASP A 144 -6.89 -6.56 4.99
CA ASP A 144 -6.05 -7.30 4.08
C ASP A 144 -5.38 -6.34 3.09
N LEU A 145 -4.26 -6.75 2.53
CA LEU A 145 -3.60 -5.96 1.50
C LEU A 145 -4.36 -6.10 0.19
N ASN A 146 -4.85 -5.00 -0.35
CA ASN A 146 -5.54 -4.95 -1.63
C ASN A 146 -4.95 -3.87 -2.54
N PHE A 147 -4.72 -4.24 -3.82
CA PHE A 147 -4.36 -3.32 -4.89
C PHE A 147 -5.30 -3.53 -6.07
N ARG A 148 -5.75 -2.44 -6.68
CA ARG A 148 -6.51 -2.48 -7.92
C ARG A 148 -5.83 -1.60 -8.95
N ILE A 149 -5.35 -2.22 -10.02
CA ILE A 149 -4.64 -1.56 -11.11
C ILE A 149 -5.52 -1.64 -12.37
N SER A 150 -5.70 -0.50 -13.05
CA SER A 150 -6.42 -0.39 -14.30
C SER A 150 -5.53 0.22 -15.37
N VAL A 151 -5.53 -0.37 -16.56
CA VAL A 151 -4.78 0.18 -17.71
C VAL A 151 -5.22 1.60 -18.04
N ASP A 152 -6.52 1.89 -17.90
CA ASP A 152 -7.06 3.21 -18.23
C ASP A 152 -6.64 4.30 -17.25
N ALA A 153 -6.51 3.96 -15.95
CA ALA A 153 -6.15 4.91 -14.90
C ALA A 153 -4.62 4.96 -14.68
N ASP A 154 -3.97 3.80 -14.65
CA ASP A 154 -2.58 3.66 -14.19
C ASP A 154 -1.59 3.42 -15.33
N GLY A 155 -2.09 3.01 -16.50
CA GLY A 155 -1.31 2.76 -17.70
C GLY A 155 -0.78 1.32 -17.82
N VAL A 156 -0.28 0.99 -19.02
CA VAL A 156 0.22 -0.34 -19.37
C VAL A 156 1.45 -0.73 -18.54
N ASP A 157 2.32 0.23 -18.24
CA ASP A 157 3.54 -0.03 -17.46
C ASP A 157 3.20 -0.45 -16.04
N ALA A 158 2.25 0.24 -15.38
CA ALA A 158 1.79 -0.12 -14.04
C ALA A 158 1.17 -1.52 -13.99
N MET A 159 0.35 -1.87 -15.00
CA MET A 159 -0.23 -3.19 -15.14
C MET A 159 0.85 -4.27 -15.29
N THR A 160 1.84 -4.03 -16.15
CA THR A 160 2.96 -4.97 -16.36
C THR A 160 3.75 -5.19 -15.07
N GLU A 161 4.04 -4.13 -14.35
CA GLU A 161 4.76 -4.20 -13.07
C GLU A 161 3.94 -4.87 -11.97
N ALA A 162 2.63 -4.67 -11.94
CA ALA A 162 1.73 -5.33 -10.99
C ALA A 162 1.66 -6.84 -11.24
N ARG A 163 1.59 -7.28 -12.50
CA ARG A 163 1.67 -8.70 -12.86
C ARG A 163 2.99 -9.33 -12.43
N GLN A 164 4.12 -8.64 -12.70
CA GLN A 164 5.44 -9.11 -12.25
C GLN A 164 5.52 -9.22 -10.72
N PHE A 165 4.89 -8.29 -9.99
CA PHE A 165 4.81 -8.36 -8.53
C PHE A 165 4.06 -9.60 -8.07
N VAL A 166 2.90 -9.92 -8.66
CA VAL A 166 2.12 -11.13 -8.35
C VAL A 166 2.93 -12.39 -8.62
N ASP A 167 3.61 -12.46 -9.77
CA ASP A 167 4.42 -13.62 -10.14
C ASP A 167 5.56 -13.85 -9.14
N LEU A 168 6.27 -12.78 -8.76
CA LEU A 168 7.35 -12.85 -7.78
C LEU A 168 6.84 -13.20 -6.38
N LEU A 169 5.73 -12.61 -5.94
CA LEU A 169 5.12 -12.90 -4.64
C LEU A 169 4.65 -14.35 -4.58
N SER A 170 3.96 -14.83 -5.63
CA SER A 170 3.47 -16.19 -5.72
C SER A 170 4.61 -17.22 -5.76
N SER A 171 5.75 -16.89 -6.39
CA SER A 171 6.93 -17.74 -6.34
C SER A 171 7.53 -17.77 -4.94
N ALA A 172 7.74 -16.59 -4.36
CA ALA A 172 8.35 -16.46 -3.04
C ALA A 172 7.54 -17.18 -1.95
N THR A 173 6.21 -17.11 -1.99
CA THR A 173 5.36 -17.83 -1.02
C THR A 173 5.46 -19.35 -1.18
N ARG A 174 5.57 -19.87 -2.40
CA ARG A 174 5.77 -21.33 -2.62
C ARG A 174 7.11 -21.84 -2.13
N ASP A 175 8.16 -21.02 -2.23
CA ASP A 175 9.52 -21.39 -1.81
C ASP A 175 9.66 -21.38 -0.26
N HIS A 176 8.72 -20.78 0.46
CA HIS A 176 8.72 -20.68 1.92
C HIS A 176 7.69 -21.58 2.63
N HIS A 177 6.88 -22.32 1.88
CA HIS A 177 5.95 -23.36 2.36
C HIS A 177 6.51 -24.76 2.09
#